data_9d88d4c873756f930739fe775086c3dc
#
_entry.id   9d88d4c873756f930739fe775086c3dc
#
_cell.length_a   1.000
_cell.length_b   1.000
_cell.length_c   1.000
_cell.angle_alpha   90.00
_cell.angle_beta   90.00
_cell.angle_gamma   90.00
#
_symmetry.space_group_name_H-M   'P 1'
#
loop_
_entity.id
_entity.type
_entity.pdbx_description
1 polymer ?
#
loop_
_entity_poly.entity_id
_entity_poly.type
_entity_poly.pdbx_seq_one_letter_code
_entity_poly.pdbx_strand_id
1 'polypeptide(L)'
;MAKIFIATPMYGGQCFGYFAQSLMTLQNMLRDNRVDMACSFLFNESLIQRARNALVHGFLKTDFTHMMFIDADIHFNPADVLPMLLADKPVICGIYPKKEINWNQIHAAARAGVPPEDLRKYSGSFVVNLIDYQNEQRVELDKPVEIWNGGTGFMMIKREVFEQLKEHVPSYINDTNDLGGNIGNERIHEFFATSIEPLGERLLSEDYHFCKIWRDKCQGSVWAAPWAQLSHIGTHKFDGILTEKPQPPQSQEV
;
A
#
# COMPACT_ATOMS: atom_id res chain seq x y z
N MET A 1 20.46 14.99 -1.05
CA MET A 1 19.49 14.90 -2.19
C MET A 1 18.65 13.67 -1.95
N ALA A 2 17.33 13.72 -2.13
CA ALA A 2 16.46 12.56 -1.88
C ALA A 2 16.71 11.47 -2.93
N LYS A 3 16.66 10.20 -2.49
CA LYS A 3 16.81 9.01 -3.32
C LYS A 3 15.75 8.00 -2.90
N ILE A 4 14.97 7.48 -3.86
CA ILE A 4 13.85 6.58 -3.61
C ILE A 4 14.19 5.17 -4.09
N PHE A 5 14.13 4.20 -3.19
CA PHE A 5 14.27 2.78 -3.45
C PHE A 5 12.88 2.15 -3.54
N ILE A 6 12.43 1.84 -4.75
CA ILE A 6 11.16 1.15 -4.98
C ILE A 6 11.35 -0.35 -4.67
N ALA A 7 10.50 -0.87 -3.81
CA ALA A 7 10.53 -2.26 -3.36
C ALA A 7 9.20 -2.94 -3.66
N THR A 8 9.22 -3.99 -4.47
CA THR A 8 8.02 -4.70 -4.89
C THR A 8 8.15 -6.20 -4.63
N PRO A 9 7.41 -6.74 -3.63
CA PRO A 9 7.19 -8.17 -3.55
C PRO A 9 6.42 -8.64 -4.78
N MET A 10 6.94 -9.64 -5.49
CA MET A 10 6.41 -10.05 -6.80
C MET A 10 6.30 -11.58 -6.87
N TYR A 11 5.36 -12.15 -6.11
CA TYR A 11 5.14 -13.59 -6.11
C TYR A 11 4.84 -14.11 -7.52
N GLY A 12 5.50 -15.21 -7.91
CA GLY A 12 5.40 -15.74 -9.26
C GLY A 12 6.06 -14.90 -10.36
N GLY A 13 6.79 -13.84 -10.01
CA GLY A 13 7.46 -12.95 -10.98
C GLY A 13 6.51 -12.15 -11.87
N GLN A 14 5.27 -11.94 -11.44
CA GLN A 14 4.23 -11.29 -12.23
C GLN A 14 3.84 -9.92 -11.69
N CYS A 15 3.50 -9.01 -12.58
CA CYS A 15 2.89 -7.73 -12.25
C CYS A 15 1.78 -7.38 -13.26
N PHE A 16 0.89 -6.48 -12.87
CA PHE A 16 -0.08 -5.95 -13.81
C PHE A 16 0.52 -4.87 -14.71
N GLY A 17 0.09 -4.84 -15.99
CA GLY A 17 0.58 -3.87 -16.97
C GLY A 17 0.40 -2.40 -16.51
N TYR A 18 -0.67 -2.11 -15.78
CA TYR A 18 -0.89 -0.78 -15.18
C TYR A 18 0.18 -0.39 -14.14
N PHE A 19 0.61 -1.34 -13.31
CA PHE A 19 1.75 -1.13 -12.40
C PHE A 19 3.01 -0.79 -13.18
N ALA A 20 3.34 -1.60 -14.20
CA ALA A 20 4.53 -1.39 -15.01
C ALA A 20 4.52 -0.01 -15.72
N GLN A 21 3.37 0.37 -16.28
CA GLN A 21 3.20 1.68 -16.93
C GLN A 21 3.40 2.84 -15.93
N SER A 22 2.77 2.75 -14.75
CA SER A 22 2.94 3.76 -13.69
C SER A 22 4.39 3.87 -13.25
N LEU A 23 5.09 2.73 -13.08
CA LEU A 23 6.49 2.70 -12.65
C LEU A 23 7.43 3.33 -13.68
N MET A 24 7.25 3.03 -14.96
CA MET A 24 8.05 3.63 -16.04
C MET A 24 7.84 5.15 -16.12
N THR A 25 6.61 5.61 -15.95
CA THR A 25 6.29 7.04 -15.92
C THR A 25 6.89 7.72 -14.69
N LEU A 26 6.82 7.06 -13.52
CA LEU A 26 7.44 7.54 -12.29
C LEU A 26 8.95 7.73 -12.45
N GLN A 27 9.64 6.75 -13.06
CA GLN A 27 11.08 6.83 -13.29
C GLN A 27 11.46 8.08 -14.10
N ASN A 28 10.74 8.36 -15.18
CA ASN A 28 10.99 9.54 -16.00
C ASN A 28 10.76 10.83 -15.21
N MET A 29 9.64 10.90 -14.48
CA MET A 29 9.27 12.07 -13.69
C MET A 29 10.27 12.35 -12.57
N LEU A 30 10.73 11.33 -11.84
CA LEU A 30 11.72 11.49 -10.77
C LEU A 30 13.07 11.96 -11.33
N ARG A 31 13.51 11.39 -12.46
CA ARG A 31 14.73 11.84 -13.15
C ARG A 31 14.65 13.32 -13.53
N ASP A 32 13.51 13.75 -14.11
CA ASP A 32 13.31 15.15 -14.51
C ASP A 32 13.31 16.11 -13.31
N ASN A 33 12.94 15.61 -12.12
CA ASN A 33 13.00 16.32 -10.85
C ASN A 33 14.31 16.09 -10.07
N ARG A 34 15.31 15.45 -10.65
CA ARG A 34 16.62 15.16 -10.06
C ARG A 34 16.54 14.35 -8.77
N VAL A 35 15.59 13.42 -8.71
CA VAL A 35 15.46 12.42 -7.64
C VAL A 35 15.93 11.08 -8.18
N ASP A 36 16.96 10.51 -7.56
CA ASP A 36 17.45 9.19 -7.94
C ASP A 36 16.44 8.11 -7.57
N MET A 37 16.28 7.13 -8.45
CA MET A 37 15.38 5.99 -8.24
C MET A 37 16.10 4.67 -8.56
N ALA A 38 15.93 3.69 -7.70
CA ALA A 38 16.26 2.29 -7.98
C ALA A 38 15.04 1.42 -7.70
N CYS A 39 14.95 0.27 -8.40
CA CYS A 39 13.89 -0.71 -8.19
C CYS A 39 14.49 -2.04 -7.76
N SER A 40 13.86 -2.70 -6.79
CA SER A 40 14.14 -4.06 -6.39
C SER A 40 12.85 -4.87 -6.41
N PHE A 41 12.86 -5.95 -7.17
CA PHE A 41 11.74 -6.89 -7.28
C PHE A 41 12.15 -8.20 -6.63
N LEU A 42 11.37 -8.68 -5.67
CA LEU A 42 11.59 -9.96 -5.02
C LEU A 42 10.61 -10.98 -5.58
N PHE A 43 11.14 -12.01 -6.23
CA PHE A 43 10.36 -13.04 -6.88
C PHE A 43 10.18 -14.28 -5.98
N ASN A 44 9.07 -15.01 -6.18
CA ASN A 44 8.82 -16.35 -5.65
C ASN A 44 8.85 -16.51 -4.12
N GLU A 45 8.82 -15.41 -3.36
CA GLU A 45 8.68 -15.49 -1.91
C GLU A 45 7.20 -15.56 -1.51
N SER A 46 6.80 -16.70 -0.93
CA SER A 46 5.41 -16.95 -0.54
C SER A 46 4.98 -16.26 0.74
N LEU A 47 5.92 -15.94 1.63
CA LEU A 47 5.67 -15.24 2.88
C LEU A 47 5.91 -13.75 2.69
N ILE A 48 4.84 -12.97 2.63
CA ILE A 48 4.92 -11.52 2.38
C ILE A 48 5.79 -10.79 3.42
N GLN A 49 5.75 -11.22 4.69
CA GLN A 49 6.58 -10.66 5.77
C GLN A 49 8.06 -10.85 5.45
N ARG A 50 8.45 -12.07 5.04
CA ARG A 50 9.84 -12.38 4.69
C ARG A 50 10.29 -11.61 3.45
N ALA A 51 9.42 -11.47 2.45
CA ALA A 51 9.69 -10.66 1.26
C ALA A 51 9.98 -9.19 1.63
N ARG A 52 9.12 -8.59 2.45
CA ARG A 52 9.31 -7.20 2.88
C ARG A 52 10.59 -7.03 3.70
N ASN A 53 10.88 -7.92 4.64
CA ASN A 53 12.10 -7.88 5.45
C ASN A 53 13.36 -8.02 4.61
N ALA A 54 13.37 -8.91 3.61
CA ALA A 54 14.49 -9.07 2.69
C ALA A 54 14.71 -7.83 1.82
N LEU A 55 13.63 -7.19 1.33
CA LEU A 55 13.71 -5.94 0.58
C LEU A 55 14.25 -4.78 1.44
N VAL A 56 13.82 -4.68 2.71
CA VAL A 56 14.39 -3.70 3.66
C VAL A 56 15.88 -3.94 3.89
N HIS A 57 16.27 -5.21 4.07
CA HIS A 57 17.67 -5.55 4.23
C HIS A 57 18.52 -5.12 3.02
N GLY A 58 18.02 -5.35 1.80
CA GLY A 58 18.65 -4.86 0.57
C GLY A 58 18.74 -3.33 0.52
N PHE A 59 17.66 -2.64 0.86
CA PHE A 59 17.64 -1.18 0.94
C PHE A 59 18.66 -0.62 1.92
N LEU A 60 18.78 -1.21 3.13
CA LEU A 60 19.71 -0.76 4.16
C LEU A 60 21.20 -0.91 3.77
N LYS A 61 21.51 -1.74 2.78
CA LYS A 61 22.86 -1.88 2.19
C LYS A 61 23.18 -0.79 1.15
N THR A 62 22.22 0.04 0.79
CA THR A 62 22.41 1.14 -0.17
C THR A 62 22.54 2.48 0.53
N ASP A 63 22.71 3.56 -0.22
CA ASP A 63 22.70 4.95 0.27
C ASP A 63 21.36 5.68 0.00
N PHE A 64 20.31 4.95 -0.37
CA PHE A 64 18.99 5.51 -0.61
C PHE A 64 18.37 6.03 0.68
N THR A 65 17.68 7.19 0.59
CA THR A 65 17.14 7.89 1.76
C THR A 65 15.72 7.48 2.11
N HIS A 66 14.96 7.04 1.11
CA HIS A 66 13.57 6.62 1.26
C HIS A 66 13.38 5.26 0.59
N MET A 67 12.66 4.39 1.25
CA MET A 67 12.12 3.17 0.69
C MET A 67 10.65 3.39 0.35
N MET A 68 10.21 2.92 -0.79
CA MET A 68 8.81 2.96 -1.16
C MET A 68 8.35 1.57 -1.59
N PHE A 69 7.49 0.97 -0.79
CA PHE A 69 6.78 -0.22 -1.19
C PHE A 69 5.68 0.13 -2.18
N ILE A 70 5.64 -0.59 -3.29
CA ILE A 70 4.54 -0.56 -4.25
C ILE A 70 4.25 -2.01 -4.64
N ASP A 71 3.07 -2.52 -4.29
CA ASP A 71 2.70 -3.89 -4.64
C ASP A 71 2.43 -4.00 -6.16
N ALA A 72 2.75 -5.16 -6.74
CA ALA A 72 2.71 -5.42 -8.19
C ALA A 72 1.32 -5.33 -8.83
N ASP A 73 0.28 -5.16 -8.01
CA ASP A 73 -1.13 -5.05 -8.38
C ASP A 73 -1.74 -3.67 -8.03
N ILE A 74 -0.92 -2.71 -7.68
CA ILE A 74 -1.34 -1.31 -7.48
C ILE A 74 -1.11 -0.50 -8.76
N HIS A 75 -2.18 0.08 -9.28
CA HIS A 75 -2.11 1.15 -10.27
C HIS A 75 -2.15 2.49 -9.55
N PHE A 76 -1.22 3.37 -9.88
CA PHE A 76 -1.07 4.65 -9.19
C PHE A 76 -0.78 5.78 -10.20
N ASN A 77 -1.14 7.00 -9.81
CA ASN A 77 -0.71 8.19 -10.51
C ASN A 77 0.72 8.57 -10.08
N PRO A 78 1.71 8.53 -10.97
CA PRO A 78 3.10 8.87 -10.62
C PRO A 78 3.28 10.28 -10.03
N ALA A 79 2.41 11.23 -10.41
CA ALA A 79 2.46 12.60 -9.91
C ALA A 79 2.21 12.70 -8.39
N ASP A 80 1.60 11.69 -7.77
CA ASP A 80 1.30 11.67 -6.34
C ASP A 80 2.54 11.38 -5.46
N VAL A 81 3.60 10.80 -6.04
CA VAL A 81 4.80 10.40 -5.29
C VAL A 81 5.65 11.58 -4.84
N LEU A 82 5.81 12.60 -5.68
CA LEU A 82 6.58 13.80 -5.30
C LEU A 82 5.95 14.55 -4.12
N PRO A 83 4.63 14.80 -4.07
CA PRO A 83 3.99 15.36 -2.89
C PRO A 83 4.18 14.52 -1.62
N MET A 84 4.20 13.16 -1.72
CA MET A 84 4.52 12.31 -0.58
C MET A 84 5.95 12.52 -0.08
N LEU A 85 6.91 12.64 -0.99
CA LEU A 85 8.31 12.93 -0.65
C LEU A 85 8.44 14.31 0.00
N LEU A 86 7.78 15.33 -0.55
CA LEU A 86 7.81 16.72 -0.07
C LEU A 86 7.07 16.89 1.27
N ALA A 87 6.10 16.03 1.57
CA ALA A 87 5.41 16.03 2.86
C ALA A 87 6.35 15.70 4.03
N ASP A 88 7.52 15.15 3.74
CA ASP A 88 8.61 14.90 4.70
C ASP A 88 8.17 14.10 5.95
N LYS A 89 7.25 13.15 5.80
CA LYS A 89 6.77 12.31 6.90
C LYS A 89 7.63 11.07 7.06
N PRO A 90 7.83 10.58 8.30
CA PRO A 90 8.64 9.37 8.53
C PRO A 90 8.06 8.14 7.83
N VAL A 91 6.74 7.97 7.91
CA VAL A 91 5.96 6.94 7.21
C VAL A 91 4.74 7.59 6.61
N ILE A 92 4.56 7.48 5.29
CA ILE A 92 3.38 7.99 4.59
C ILE A 92 2.89 6.97 3.56
N CYS A 93 1.58 6.71 3.52
CA CYS A 93 0.99 5.74 2.60
C CYS A 93 -0.18 6.34 1.81
N GLY A 94 -0.41 5.82 0.62
CA GLY A 94 -1.65 6.05 -0.11
C GLY A 94 -2.76 5.15 0.40
N ILE A 95 -3.99 5.60 0.26
CA ILE A 95 -5.18 4.84 0.63
C ILE A 95 -5.72 4.19 -0.65
N TYR A 96 -5.71 2.86 -0.72
CA TYR A 96 -6.22 2.12 -1.86
C TYR A 96 -7.43 1.25 -1.48
N PRO A 97 -8.36 0.97 -2.43
CA PRO A 97 -9.55 0.17 -2.16
C PRO A 97 -9.18 -1.30 -1.95
N LYS A 98 -10.01 -2.02 -1.21
CA LYS A 98 -9.96 -3.49 -1.16
C LYS A 98 -10.32 -4.09 -2.52
N LYS A 99 -9.86 -5.34 -2.77
CA LYS A 99 -10.27 -6.13 -3.95
C LYS A 99 -11.67 -6.72 -3.78
N GLU A 100 -12.66 -5.85 -3.63
CA GLU A 100 -14.07 -6.22 -3.50
C GLU A 100 -14.95 -5.24 -4.26
N ILE A 101 -16.14 -5.67 -4.63
CA ILE A 101 -17.16 -4.81 -5.23
C ILE A 101 -18.28 -4.61 -4.22
N ASN A 102 -18.46 -3.38 -3.78
CA ASN A 102 -19.53 -3.01 -2.84
C ASN A 102 -20.86 -2.80 -3.57
N TRP A 103 -21.53 -3.90 -3.89
CA TRP A 103 -22.81 -3.88 -4.61
C TRP A 103 -23.89 -3.05 -3.89
N ASN A 104 -23.91 -3.04 -2.56
CA ASN A 104 -24.88 -2.26 -1.79
C ASN A 104 -24.68 -0.75 -2.00
N GLN A 105 -23.43 -0.30 -2.01
CA GLN A 105 -23.09 1.11 -2.23
C GLN A 105 -23.38 1.53 -3.66
N ILE A 106 -23.08 0.68 -4.67
CA ILE A 106 -23.45 0.91 -6.07
C ILE A 106 -24.95 1.04 -6.21
N HIS A 107 -25.73 0.11 -5.60
CA HIS A 107 -27.18 0.14 -5.64
C HIS A 107 -27.74 1.43 -5.01
N ALA A 108 -27.22 1.84 -3.84
CA ALA A 108 -27.64 3.07 -3.18
C ALA A 108 -27.35 4.30 -4.05
N ALA A 109 -26.17 4.37 -4.68
CA ALA A 109 -25.80 5.46 -5.59
C ALA A 109 -26.70 5.54 -6.81
N ALA A 110 -27.00 4.37 -7.43
CA ALA A 110 -27.93 4.31 -8.57
C ALA A 110 -29.32 4.80 -8.19
N ARG A 111 -29.85 4.41 -7.02
CA ARG A 111 -31.13 4.90 -6.50
C ARG A 111 -31.12 6.41 -6.19
N ALA A 112 -29.98 6.96 -5.85
CA ALA A 112 -29.79 8.40 -5.64
C ALA A 112 -29.64 9.19 -6.95
N GLY A 113 -29.74 8.54 -8.12
CA GLY A 113 -29.68 9.17 -9.43
C GLY A 113 -28.26 9.41 -9.94
N VAL A 114 -27.26 8.74 -9.41
CA VAL A 114 -25.88 8.82 -9.94
C VAL A 114 -25.85 8.20 -11.35
N PRO A 115 -25.29 8.90 -12.35
CA PRO A 115 -25.20 8.39 -13.71
C PRO A 115 -24.41 7.08 -13.80
N PRO A 116 -24.75 6.15 -14.70
CA PRO A 116 -24.10 4.84 -14.83
C PRO A 116 -22.59 4.91 -14.99
N GLU A 117 -22.05 5.90 -15.70
CA GLU A 117 -20.63 6.14 -15.92
C GLU A 117 -19.85 6.48 -14.62
N ASP A 118 -20.55 7.00 -13.61
CA ASP A 118 -19.99 7.38 -12.33
C ASP A 118 -20.17 6.30 -11.25
N LEU A 119 -21.00 5.29 -11.46
CA LEU A 119 -21.25 4.24 -10.46
C LEU A 119 -20.00 3.47 -10.04
N ARG A 120 -19.01 3.35 -10.94
CA ARG A 120 -17.72 2.73 -10.63
C ARG A 120 -16.98 3.41 -9.43
N LYS A 121 -17.21 4.70 -9.18
CA LYS A 121 -16.63 5.45 -8.07
C LYS A 121 -17.14 4.96 -6.70
N TYR A 122 -18.27 4.26 -6.70
CA TYR A 122 -18.92 3.73 -5.50
C TYR A 122 -18.68 2.22 -5.33
N SER A 123 -17.81 1.61 -6.14
CA SER A 123 -17.56 0.18 -6.07
C SER A 123 -16.53 -0.20 -5.00
N GLY A 124 -15.66 0.72 -4.59
CA GLY A 124 -14.56 0.44 -3.68
C GLY A 124 -14.94 0.63 -2.21
N SER A 125 -14.40 -0.25 -1.35
CA SER A 125 -14.39 -0.06 0.09
C SER A 125 -12.98 0.26 0.55
N PHE A 126 -12.82 1.29 1.37
CA PHE A 126 -11.53 1.72 1.91
C PHE A 126 -11.45 1.41 3.40
N VAL A 127 -10.24 1.07 3.88
CA VAL A 127 -9.96 0.96 5.31
C VAL A 127 -9.01 2.08 5.69
N VAL A 128 -9.50 3.01 6.48
CA VAL A 128 -8.73 4.13 7.03
C VAL A 128 -8.99 4.20 8.53
N ASN A 129 -7.93 4.13 9.33
CA ASN A 129 -8.00 4.21 10.77
C ASN A 129 -7.48 5.60 11.22
N LEU A 130 -8.33 6.63 11.14
CA LEU A 130 -8.00 7.99 11.58
C LEU A 130 -7.76 8.04 13.08
N ILE A 131 -6.80 8.88 13.53
CA ILE A 131 -6.50 9.02 14.96
C ILE A 131 -7.60 9.76 15.71
N ASP A 132 -8.22 10.77 15.12
CA ASP A 132 -9.22 11.65 15.76
C ASP A 132 -10.62 11.50 15.14
N TYR A 133 -11.13 10.26 15.08
CA TYR A 133 -12.46 10.00 14.49
C TYR A 133 -13.64 10.62 15.29
N GLN A 134 -13.43 11.04 16.55
CA GLN A 134 -14.51 11.54 17.40
C GLN A 134 -14.86 13.02 17.23
N ASN A 135 -13.99 13.78 16.57
CA ASN A 135 -14.17 15.22 16.34
C ASN A 135 -14.44 15.49 14.88
N GLU A 136 -15.59 15.20 14.32
CA GLU A 136 -16.12 15.60 12.98
C GLU A 136 -15.19 16.47 12.08
N GLN A 137 -13.87 16.31 12.19
CA GLN A 137 -12.91 17.07 11.42
C GLN A 137 -13.00 16.62 9.97
N ARG A 138 -13.34 17.53 9.10
CA ARG A 138 -13.24 17.32 7.66
C ARG A 138 -11.78 17.06 7.32
N VAL A 139 -11.51 15.87 6.83
CA VAL A 139 -10.19 15.52 6.30
C VAL A 139 -9.91 16.41 5.08
N GLU A 140 -8.86 17.23 5.15
CA GLU A 140 -8.40 17.97 3.99
C GLU A 140 -7.71 16.99 3.03
N LEU A 141 -8.24 16.88 1.81
CA LEU A 141 -7.77 15.87 0.86
C LEU A 141 -6.41 16.23 0.20
N ASP A 142 -5.92 17.43 0.38
CA ASP A 142 -4.66 17.95 -0.16
C ASP A 142 -3.50 17.97 0.87
N LYS A 143 -3.75 17.55 2.11
CA LYS A 143 -2.75 17.51 3.18
C LYS A 143 -2.58 16.11 3.75
N PRO A 144 -1.38 15.78 4.28
CA PRO A 144 -1.19 14.53 5.01
C PRO A 144 -2.09 14.46 6.24
N VAL A 145 -2.68 13.30 6.48
CA VAL A 145 -3.54 13.03 7.65
C VAL A 145 -2.92 11.94 8.49
N GLU A 146 -2.80 12.17 9.80
CA GLU A 146 -2.24 11.15 10.69
C GLU A 146 -3.24 10.02 10.91
N ILE A 147 -2.75 8.77 10.80
CA ILE A 147 -3.56 7.54 10.88
C ILE A 147 -2.92 6.55 11.84
N TRP A 148 -3.72 5.63 12.38
CA TRP A 148 -3.19 4.54 13.21
C TRP A 148 -2.36 3.54 12.41
N ASN A 149 -2.87 3.10 11.29
CA ASN A 149 -2.27 2.05 10.47
C ASN A 149 -2.46 2.38 8.99
N GLY A 150 -1.51 2.00 8.15
CA GLY A 150 -1.58 2.11 6.70
C GLY A 150 -1.13 0.82 6.02
N GLY A 151 -1.66 0.56 4.83
CA GLY A 151 -1.25 -0.58 4.02
C GLY A 151 0.09 -0.36 3.31
N THR A 152 0.92 -1.38 3.26
CA THR A 152 2.23 -1.32 2.62
C THR A 152 2.18 -1.43 1.10
N GLY A 153 1.01 -1.69 0.52
CA GLY A 153 0.87 -1.74 -0.95
C GLY A 153 1.22 -0.45 -1.69
N PHE A 154 1.24 0.70 -0.97
CA PHE A 154 1.75 1.98 -1.48
C PHE A 154 2.21 2.83 -0.30
N MET A 155 3.44 2.59 0.20
CA MET A 155 3.95 3.21 1.43
C MET A 155 5.40 3.67 1.26
N MET A 156 5.66 4.95 1.54
CA MET A 156 6.99 5.53 1.60
C MET A 156 7.45 5.61 3.04
N ILE A 157 8.69 5.18 3.31
CA ILE A 157 9.30 5.08 4.63
C ILE A 157 10.69 5.69 4.57
N LYS A 158 11.01 6.61 5.46
CA LYS A 158 12.37 7.15 5.59
C LYS A 158 13.33 6.10 6.14
N ARG A 159 14.59 6.13 5.71
CA ARG A 159 15.66 5.24 6.20
C ARG A 159 15.76 5.23 7.73
N GLU A 160 15.70 6.40 8.34
CA GLU A 160 15.82 6.58 9.79
C GLU A 160 14.80 5.77 10.60
N VAL A 161 13.62 5.48 10.02
CA VAL A 161 12.59 4.64 10.66
C VAL A 161 13.10 3.22 10.89
N PHE A 162 13.72 2.63 9.88
CA PHE A 162 14.31 1.29 10.00
C PHE A 162 15.53 1.29 10.92
N GLU A 163 16.34 2.34 10.86
CA GLU A 163 17.53 2.47 11.71
C GLU A 163 17.16 2.57 13.20
N GLN A 164 16.09 3.29 13.53
CA GLN A 164 15.56 3.37 14.90
C GLN A 164 14.88 2.07 15.32
N LEU A 165 14.06 1.45 14.45
CA LEU A 165 13.36 0.20 14.78
C LEU A 165 14.29 -1.00 14.93
N LYS A 166 15.47 -0.97 14.32
CA LYS A 166 16.42 -2.09 14.32
C LYS A 166 16.73 -2.64 15.70
N GLU A 167 16.82 -1.76 16.70
CA GLU A 167 17.12 -2.14 18.09
C GLU A 167 15.92 -2.73 18.83
N HIS A 168 14.72 -2.68 18.23
CA HIS A 168 13.46 -3.07 18.85
C HIS A 168 12.82 -4.31 18.23
N VAL A 169 13.42 -4.85 17.17
CA VAL A 169 12.88 -6.00 16.44
C VAL A 169 13.86 -7.18 16.50
N PRO A 170 13.36 -8.41 16.50
CA PRO A 170 14.21 -9.59 16.40
C PRO A 170 14.90 -9.65 15.05
N SER A 171 15.88 -10.54 14.95
CA SER A 171 16.56 -10.84 13.69
C SER A 171 16.66 -12.35 13.51
N TYR A 172 16.67 -12.81 12.28
CA TYR A 172 16.74 -14.21 11.91
C TYR A 172 17.71 -14.42 10.74
N ILE A 173 18.10 -15.67 10.51
CA ILE A 173 18.90 -16.07 9.35
C ILE A 173 17.97 -16.23 8.16
N ASN A 174 18.19 -15.48 7.09
CA ASN A 174 17.46 -15.66 5.85
C ASN A 174 18.17 -16.73 5.01
N ASP A 175 17.53 -17.88 4.87
CA ASP A 175 18.03 -19.04 4.14
C ASP A 175 17.48 -19.16 2.71
N THR A 176 16.70 -18.16 2.26
CA THR A 176 16.11 -18.15 0.92
C THR A 176 16.98 -17.38 -0.07
N ASN A 177 17.15 -17.94 -1.29
CA ASN A 177 18.05 -17.40 -2.32
C ASN A 177 17.36 -16.47 -3.34
N ASP A 178 16.19 -15.91 -3.04
CA ASP A 178 15.31 -15.29 -4.05
C ASP A 178 15.72 -13.89 -4.52
N LEU A 179 16.76 -13.28 -3.95
CA LEU A 179 17.29 -11.99 -4.43
C LEU A 179 18.36 -12.12 -5.53
N GLY A 180 18.50 -13.31 -6.15
CA GLY A 180 19.37 -13.50 -7.31
C GLY A 180 20.88 -13.45 -7.02
N GLY A 181 21.28 -13.53 -5.78
CA GLY A 181 22.68 -13.59 -5.33
C GLY A 181 22.83 -14.55 -4.17
N ASN A 182 24.05 -14.97 -3.85
CA ASN A 182 24.37 -15.71 -2.64
C ASN A 182 24.02 -14.90 -1.39
N ILE A 183 22.76 -14.82 -1.03
CA ILE A 183 22.33 -14.39 0.31
C ILE A 183 22.56 -15.61 1.21
N GLY A 184 23.83 -15.99 1.35
CA GLY A 184 24.19 -17.07 2.23
C GLY A 184 24.03 -16.62 3.66
N ASN A 185 23.05 -17.16 4.36
CA ASN A 185 22.91 -17.11 5.82
C ASN A 185 23.08 -15.69 6.43
N GLU A 186 22.64 -14.63 5.73
CA GLU A 186 22.67 -13.30 6.29
C GLU A 186 21.58 -13.14 7.35
N ARG A 187 21.96 -12.46 8.44
CA ARG A 187 20.99 -12.10 9.48
C ARG A 187 20.22 -10.85 9.09
N ILE A 188 18.92 -10.97 8.98
CA ILE A 188 18.02 -9.86 8.65
C ILE A 188 17.08 -9.54 9.83
N HIS A 189 16.60 -8.30 9.91
CA HIS A 189 15.70 -7.85 10.97
C HIS A 189 14.25 -8.04 10.55
N GLU A 190 13.41 -8.44 11.52
CA GLU A 190 11.98 -8.70 11.32
C GLU A 190 11.15 -7.43 11.59
N PHE A 191 11.23 -6.47 10.69
CA PHE A 191 10.42 -5.25 10.75
C PHE A 191 8.93 -5.50 10.47
N PHE A 192 8.67 -6.49 9.62
CA PHE A 192 7.34 -6.91 9.21
C PHE A 192 7.07 -8.32 9.72
N ALA A 193 6.09 -8.45 10.60
CA ALA A 193 5.66 -9.71 11.19
C ALA A 193 4.14 -9.71 11.36
N THR A 194 3.53 -10.86 11.54
CA THR A 194 2.18 -10.93 12.09
C THR A 194 2.27 -11.04 13.62
N SER A 195 1.37 -10.40 14.34
CA SER A 195 1.34 -10.47 15.80
C SER A 195 -0.09 -10.41 16.34
N ILE A 196 -0.29 -10.95 17.53
CA ILE A 196 -1.57 -10.82 18.23
C ILE A 196 -1.49 -9.57 19.12
N GLU A 197 -2.46 -8.68 18.97
CA GLU A 197 -2.57 -7.48 19.80
C GLU A 197 -3.01 -7.87 21.21
N PRO A 198 -2.23 -7.51 22.25
CA PRO A 198 -2.48 -8.05 23.60
C PRO A 198 -3.84 -7.65 24.20
N LEU A 199 -4.34 -6.44 23.90
CA LEU A 199 -5.60 -5.94 24.47
C LEU A 199 -6.84 -6.34 23.66
N GLY A 200 -6.72 -6.43 22.36
CA GLY A 200 -7.84 -6.72 21.45
C GLY A 200 -7.89 -8.16 20.97
N GLU A 201 -6.87 -8.97 21.29
CA GLU A 201 -6.71 -10.36 20.85
C GLU A 201 -6.86 -10.54 19.32
N ARG A 202 -6.64 -9.47 18.57
CA ARG A 202 -6.73 -9.46 17.10
C ARG A 202 -5.39 -9.81 16.49
N LEU A 203 -5.41 -10.62 15.44
CA LEU A 203 -4.23 -10.84 14.61
C LEU A 203 -3.99 -9.60 13.75
N LEU A 204 -2.83 -8.96 13.92
CA LEU A 204 -2.37 -7.88 13.08
C LEU A 204 -1.64 -8.44 11.85
N SER A 205 -1.96 -7.90 10.68
CA SER A 205 -1.19 -8.10 9.45
C SER A 205 0.21 -7.47 9.58
N GLU A 206 1.09 -7.77 8.63
CA GLU A 206 2.47 -7.30 8.68
C GLU A 206 2.60 -5.78 8.60
N ASP A 207 1.72 -5.13 7.85
CA ASP A 207 1.63 -3.68 7.73
C ASP A 207 1.14 -3.02 9.04
N TYR A 208 0.09 -3.58 9.66
CA TYR A 208 -0.43 -3.11 10.94
C TYR A 208 0.58 -3.34 12.07
N HIS A 209 1.25 -4.50 12.07
CA HIS A 209 2.33 -4.78 13.01
C HIS A 209 3.45 -3.74 12.88
N PHE A 210 3.92 -3.46 11.66
CA PHE A 210 4.96 -2.45 11.41
C PHE A 210 4.54 -1.07 11.93
N CYS A 211 3.34 -0.62 11.61
CA CYS A 211 2.84 0.68 12.10
C CYS A 211 2.75 0.72 13.63
N LYS A 212 2.30 -0.38 14.25
CA LYS A 212 2.20 -0.49 15.69
C LYS A 212 3.56 -0.42 16.38
N ILE A 213 4.54 -1.21 15.95
CA ILE A 213 5.88 -1.20 16.58
C ILE A 213 6.58 0.14 16.38
N TRP A 214 6.40 0.81 15.22
CA TRP A 214 6.92 2.15 14.99
C TRP A 214 6.35 3.16 15.99
N ARG A 215 5.06 3.12 16.27
CA ARG A 215 4.41 3.96 17.28
C ARG A 215 4.85 3.61 18.70
N ASP A 216 4.75 2.34 19.07
CA ASP A 216 4.94 1.89 20.44
C ASP A 216 6.39 1.96 20.90
N LYS A 217 7.35 1.67 20.01
CA LYS A 217 8.77 1.57 20.35
C LYS A 217 9.56 2.84 20.10
N CYS A 218 9.18 3.59 19.06
CA CYS A 218 9.90 4.79 18.62
C CYS A 218 9.06 6.07 18.78
N GLN A 219 7.82 5.98 19.28
CA GLN A 219 6.87 7.11 19.38
C GLN A 219 6.68 7.79 18.00
N GLY A 220 6.77 7.01 16.95
CA GLY A 220 6.66 7.47 15.58
C GLY A 220 5.24 7.73 15.14
N SER A 221 5.08 8.44 14.03
CA SER A 221 3.80 8.75 13.42
C SER A 221 3.67 8.09 12.04
N VAL A 222 2.45 7.74 11.68
CA VAL A 222 2.08 7.18 10.37
C VAL A 222 1.05 8.11 9.74
N TRP A 223 1.24 8.41 8.46
CA TRP A 223 0.45 9.38 7.73
C TRP A 223 -0.17 8.78 6.49
N ALA A 224 -1.35 9.25 6.13
CA ALA A 224 -1.97 9.01 4.83
C ALA A 224 -1.77 10.19 3.89
N ALA A 225 -1.70 9.90 2.60
CA ALA A 225 -1.73 10.84 1.50
C ALA A 225 -3.11 10.77 0.81
N PRO A 226 -4.12 11.56 1.26
CA PRO A 226 -5.49 11.44 0.75
C PRO A 226 -5.62 11.83 -0.73
N TRP A 227 -4.69 12.64 -1.25
CA TRP A 227 -4.63 13.03 -2.66
C TRP A 227 -4.25 11.89 -3.60
N ALA A 228 -3.60 10.81 -3.07
CA ALA A 228 -3.09 9.74 -3.91
C ALA A 228 -4.22 8.95 -4.57
N GLN A 229 -4.21 8.91 -5.90
CA GLN A 229 -5.20 8.20 -6.71
C GLN A 229 -4.69 6.79 -7.03
N LEU A 230 -5.26 5.82 -6.35
CA LEU A 230 -4.83 4.42 -6.41
C LEU A 230 -5.96 3.50 -6.85
N SER A 231 -5.61 2.47 -7.62
CA SER A 231 -6.49 1.35 -7.93
C SER A 231 -5.83 0.04 -7.54
N HIS A 232 -6.58 -0.85 -6.91
CA HIS A 232 -6.13 -2.18 -6.56
C HIS A 232 -6.64 -3.18 -7.58
N ILE A 233 -5.76 -3.80 -8.34
CA ILE A 233 -6.10 -4.66 -9.46
C ILE A 233 -6.15 -6.11 -9.00
N GLY A 234 -7.18 -6.84 -9.43
CA GLY A 234 -7.35 -8.26 -9.16
C GLY A 234 -8.09 -8.94 -10.28
N THR A 235 -8.18 -10.27 -10.21
CA THR A 235 -9.02 -11.06 -11.10
C THR A 235 -10.46 -11.00 -10.62
N HIS A 236 -11.41 -10.75 -11.53
CA HIS A 236 -12.84 -10.81 -11.27
C HIS A 236 -13.47 -11.92 -12.10
N LYS A 237 -14.35 -12.72 -11.48
CA LYS A 237 -15.14 -13.73 -12.18
C LYS A 237 -16.37 -13.05 -12.78
N PHE A 238 -16.49 -13.07 -14.09
CA PHE A 238 -17.63 -12.52 -14.81
C PHE A 238 -18.69 -13.61 -14.99
N ASP A 239 -19.82 -13.49 -14.28
CA ASP A 239 -20.96 -14.38 -14.42
C ASP A 239 -22.04 -13.76 -15.31
N GLY A 240 -22.72 -14.59 -16.09
CA GLY A 240 -23.84 -14.17 -16.91
C GLY A 240 -24.80 -15.34 -17.18
N ILE A 241 -26.09 -15.07 -17.18
CA ILE A 241 -27.16 -16.03 -17.52
C ILE A 241 -27.87 -15.51 -18.74
N LEU A 242 -27.76 -16.23 -19.85
CA LEU A 242 -28.36 -15.82 -21.15
C LEU A 242 -29.88 -15.79 -21.12
N THR A 243 -30.49 -16.55 -20.22
CA THR A 243 -31.96 -16.75 -20.17
C THR A 243 -32.67 -15.78 -19.23
N GLU A 244 -31.93 -15.12 -18.31
CA GLU A 244 -32.52 -14.15 -17.40
C GLU A 244 -32.11 -12.73 -17.80
N LYS A 245 -32.96 -12.05 -18.56
CA LYS A 245 -32.84 -10.60 -18.71
C LYS A 245 -33.38 -9.95 -17.44
N PRO A 246 -32.65 -8.98 -16.85
CA PRO A 246 -33.22 -8.17 -15.78
C PRO A 246 -34.50 -7.52 -16.31
N GLN A 247 -35.63 -7.85 -15.72
CA GLN A 247 -36.85 -7.09 -16.03
C GLN A 247 -36.66 -5.69 -15.44
N PRO A 248 -36.92 -4.64 -16.23
CA PRO A 248 -36.94 -3.30 -15.68
C PRO A 248 -38.02 -3.25 -14.58
N PRO A 249 -37.77 -2.50 -13.47
CA PRO A 249 -38.78 -2.35 -12.43
C PRO A 249 -40.10 -1.92 -13.07
N GLN A 250 -41.15 -2.68 -12.83
CA GLN A 250 -42.49 -2.29 -13.28
C GLN A 250 -42.81 -0.93 -12.67
N SER A 251 -43.10 0.06 -13.51
CA SER A 251 -43.62 1.33 -13.05
C SER A 251 -44.89 1.03 -12.27
N GLN A 252 -44.87 1.25 -10.96
CA GLN A 252 -46.11 1.32 -10.19
C GLN A 252 -46.82 2.58 -10.70
N GLU A 253 -47.82 2.38 -11.54
CA GLU A 253 -48.81 3.43 -11.84
C GLU A 253 -49.47 3.82 -10.52
N VAL A 254 -49.31 5.08 -10.14
CA VAL A 254 -49.99 5.75 -9.01
C VAL A 254 -51.30 6.30 -9.55
#